data_a8ab6938cffa6793517b8f38695dc3c0
#
_entry.id   a8ab6938cffa6793517b8f38695dc3c0
#
_cell.length_a   1.000
_cell.length_b   1.000
_cell.length_c   1.000
_cell.angle_alpha   90.00
_cell.angle_beta   90.00
_cell.angle_gamma   90.00
#
_symmetry.space_group_name_H-M   'P 1'
#
loop_
_entity.id
_entity.type
_entity.pdbx_description
1 polymer ?
#
loop_
_entity_poly.entity_id
_entity_poly.type
_entity_poly.pdbx_seq_one_letter_code
_entity_poly.pdbx_strand_id
1 'polypeptide(L)'
;QTGKLDDLVTVIGKHAKEKYLVPVSDVHKDDLLTMLEAKKISFTKAVMYRTVSNDFSKDEKFDYDMLVFFSPSGISSLLKNFPNFKQEDIKIGCFGPTTAKAVKEAGLRLDVEAPTPEAPSMTAALELYLKKEMGSNKKNGK
;
A
#
# COMPACT_ATOMS: atom_id res chain seq x y z
N GLN A 1 -3.13 0.18 20.71
CA GLN A 1 -2.07 0.78 19.88
C GLN A 1 -2.71 1.22 18.58
N THR A 2 -2.63 2.51 18.26
CA THR A 2 -3.32 3.09 17.09
C THR A 2 -2.50 2.96 15.80
N GLY A 3 -1.24 2.52 15.87
CA GLY A 3 -0.31 2.46 14.73
C GLY A 3 0.10 3.85 14.19
N LYS A 4 -0.24 4.93 14.91
CA LYS A 4 0.09 6.29 14.50
C LYS A 4 1.49 6.68 14.94
N LEU A 5 2.15 7.49 14.12
CA LEU A 5 3.51 7.98 14.34
C LEU A 5 3.63 8.80 15.63
N ASP A 6 2.61 9.63 15.93
CA ASP A 6 2.55 10.45 17.15
C ASP A 6 2.62 9.62 18.43
N ASP A 7 1.94 8.47 18.45
CA ASP A 7 1.95 7.57 19.60
C ASP A 7 3.34 6.95 19.80
N LEU A 8 3.99 6.54 18.70
CA LEU A 8 5.36 6.03 18.74
C LEU A 8 6.32 7.08 19.32
N VAL A 9 6.27 8.30 18.79
CA VAL A 9 7.16 9.40 19.23
C VAL A 9 6.86 9.80 20.68
N THR A 10 5.62 9.66 21.14
CA THR A 10 5.25 9.89 22.55
C THR A 10 5.88 8.84 23.47
N VAL A 11 5.90 7.56 23.06
CA VAL A 11 6.56 6.49 23.82
C VAL A 11 8.07 6.70 23.85
N ILE A 12 8.69 6.97 22.70
CA ILE A 12 10.13 7.27 22.58
C ILE A 12 10.51 8.47 23.46
N GLY A 13 9.67 9.49 23.55
CA GLY A 13 9.89 10.67 24.38
C GLY A 13 10.06 10.37 25.87
N LYS A 14 9.51 9.27 26.39
CA LYS A 14 9.72 8.80 27.76
C LYS A 14 11.15 8.28 28.01
N HIS A 15 11.85 7.94 26.93
CA HIS A 15 13.21 7.39 26.90
C HIS A 15 14.16 8.31 26.13
N ALA A 16 13.96 9.63 26.20
CA ALA A 16 14.67 10.63 25.38
C ALA A 16 16.19 10.65 25.58
N LYS A 17 16.70 10.04 26.67
CA LYS A 17 18.15 9.94 26.94
C LYS A 17 18.85 8.78 26.22
N GLU A 18 18.07 7.89 25.61
CA GLU A 18 18.60 6.75 24.89
C GLU A 18 18.99 7.14 23.46
N LYS A 19 19.85 6.32 22.85
CA LYS A 19 20.25 6.47 21.45
C LYS A 19 19.44 5.49 20.59
N TYR A 20 18.84 5.98 19.53
CA TYR A 20 17.99 5.18 18.66
C TYR A 20 18.66 4.91 17.33
N LEU A 21 18.54 3.69 16.83
CA LEU A 21 18.79 3.35 15.43
C LEU A 21 17.47 3.34 14.71
N VAL A 22 17.35 4.12 13.63
CA VAL A 22 16.16 4.20 12.79
C VAL A 22 16.44 3.56 11.43
N PRO A 23 16.13 2.26 11.26
CA PRO A 23 16.28 1.60 9.97
C PRO A 23 15.19 2.09 9.02
N VAL A 24 15.58 2.47 7.81
CA VAL A 24 14.69 3.00 6.78
C VAL A 24 14.98 2.37 5.42
N SER A 25 14.02 2.48 4.49
CA SER A 25 14.25 2.27 3.07
C SER A 25 15.00 3.47 2.46
N ASP A 26 15.61 3.29 1.30
CA ASP A 26 16.14 4.39 0.49
C ASP A 26 15.06 5.41 0.12
N VAL A 27 13.81 4.94 -0.11
CA VAL A 27 12.63 5.79 -0.31
C VAL A 27 11.77 5.74 0.94
N HIS A 28 11.79 6.80 1.75
CA HIS A 28 11.01 6.91 2.99
C HIS A 28 10.49 8.34 3.17
N LYS A 29 9.49 8.49 4.04
CA LYS A 29 9.03 9.79 4.50
C LYS A 29 9.88 10.22 5.69
N ASP A 30 10.26 11.49 5.72
CA ASP A 30 11.09 12.05 6.81
C ASP A 30 10.27 12.44 8.05
N ASP A 31 8.94 12.24 8.04
CA ASP A 31 8.05 12.65 9.14
C ASP A 31 8.55 12.18 10.51
N LEU A 32 8.94 10.88 10.64
CA LEU A 32 9.49 10.35 11.89
C LEU A 32 10.77 11.06 12.31
N LEU A 33 11.70 11.25 11.38
CA LEU A 33 12.99 11.85 11.65
C LEU A 33 12.82 13.30 12.11
N THR A 34 11.98 14.07 11.40
CA THR A 34 11.63 15.45 11.77
C THR A 34 11.01 15.54 13.17
N MET A 35 10.13 14.59 13.53
CA MET A 35 9.52 14.57 14.86
C MET A 35 10.53 14.21 15.95
N LEU A 36 11.47 13.31 15.69
CA LEU A 36 12.53 12.97 16.63
C LEU A 36 13.49 14.15 16.85
N GLU A 37 13.86 14.86 15.78
CA GLU A 37 14.68 16.07 15.83
C GLU A 37 13.99 17.18 16.64
N ALA A 38 12.71 17.44 16.37
CA ALA A 38 11.92 18.44 17.10
C ALA A 38 11.87 18.16 18.61
N LYS A 39 11.90 16.88 19.00
CA LYS A 39 11.93 16.45 20.42
C LYS A 39 13.36 16.29 20.97
N LYS A 40 14.39 16.64 20.20
CA LYS A 40 15.82 16.52 20.58
C LYS A 40 16.22 15.10 21.01
N ILE A 41 15.62 14.10 20.37
CA ILE A 41 15.93 12.69 20.60
C ILE A 41 17.13 12.32 19.74
N SER A 42 18.16 11.69 20.36
CA SER A 42 19.37 11.25 19.67
C SER A 42 19.07 10.01 18.83
N PHE A 43 19.28 10.08 17.52
CA PHE A 43 19.12 8.91 16.62
C PHE A 43 20.17 8.86 15.52
N THR A 44 20.35 7.67 14.98
CA THR A 44 21.14 7.42 13.76
C THR A 44 20.23 6.81 12.72
N LYS A 45 20.09 7.48 11.57
CA LYS A 45 19.38 6.93 10.40
C LYS A 45 20.27 5.90 9.71
N ALA A 46 19.72 4.73 9.41
CA ALA A 46 20.40 3.69 8.65
C ALA A 46 19.54 3.23 7.47
N VAL A 47 20.01 3.43 6.25
CA VAL A 47 19.35 2.87 5.07
C VAL A 47 19.71 1.39 4.98
N MET A 48 18.74 0.52 5.29
CA MET A 48 18.94 -0.92 5.41
C MET A 48 18.48 -1.72 4.20
N TYR A 49 17.59 -1.14 3.37
CA TYR A 49 17.05 -1.81 2.19
C TYR A 49 16.64 -0.80 1.11
N ARG A 50 16.53 -1.29 -0.11
CA ARG A 50 16.08 -0.52 -1.26
C ARG A 50 14.81 -1.13 -1.83
N THR A 51 13.88 -0.25 -2.19
CA THR A 51 12.70 -0.63 -2.94
C THR A 51 12.95 -0.40 -4.41
N VAL A 52 13.01 -1.48 -5.19
CA VAL A 52 13.23 -1.41 -6.64
C VAL A 52 12.01 -1.94 -7.37
N SER A 53 11.70 -1.34 -8.52
CA SER A 53 10.72 -1.90 -9.44
C SER A 53 11.40 -2.98 -10.26
N ASN A 54 10.81 -4.17 -10.31
CA ASN A 54 11.24 -5.17 -11.28
C ASN A 54 10.81 -4.72 -12.67
N ASP A 55 11.69 -4.88 -13.64
CA ASP A 55 11.34 -4.68 -15.04
C ASP A 55 10.76 -5.99 -15.59
N PHE A 56 9.54 -5.94 -16.10
CA PHE A 56 8.91 -7.06 -16.78
C PHE A 56 9.38 -7.10 -18.24
N SER A 57 9.43 -8.31 -18.83
CA SER A 57 9.74 -8.41 -20.24
C SER A 57 8.64 -7.79 -21.09
N LYS A 58 9.01 -7.16 -22.21
CA LYS A 58 8.03 -6.52 -23.13
C LYS A 58 7.06 -7.52 -23.78
N ASP A 59 7.41 -8.79 -23.75
CA ASP A 59 6.64 -9.89 -24.33
C ASP A 59 5.71 -10.57 -23.32
N GLU A 60 5.72 -10.12 -22.06
CA GLU A 60 4.87 -10.69 -21.02
C GLU A 60 3.42 -10.27 -21.26
N LYS A 61 2.58 -11.24 -21.58
CA LYS A 61 1.13 -10.99 -21.71
C LYS A 61 0.54 -10.69 -20.36
N PHE A 62 -0.16 -9.58 -20.29
CA PHE A 62 -0.87 -9.15 -19.10
C PHE A 62 -2.23 -9.84 -19.05
N ASP A 63 -2.25 -11.07 -18.56
CA ASP A 63 -3.44 -11.93 -18.52
C ASP A 63 -3.83 -12.18 -17.05
N TYR A 64 -4.42 -11.16 -16.42
CA TYR A 64 -4.83 -11.21 -15.03
C TYR A 64 -6.27 -10.67 -14.88
N ASP A 65 -7.08 -11.36 -14.09
CA ASP A 65 -8.45 -10.91 -13.77
C ASP A 65 -8.47 -9.82 -12.70
N MET A 66 -7.45 -9.81 -11.82
CA MET A 66 -7.38 -8.87 -10.71
C MET A 66 -5.93 -8.52 -10.36
N LEU A 67 -5.72 -7.24 -10.04
CA LEU A 67 -4.47 -6.70 -9.48
C LEU A 67 -4.70 -6.23 -8.05
N VAL A 68 -3.79 -6.57 -7.14
CA VAL A 68 -3.87 -6.16 -5.74
C VAL A 68 -2.63 -5.37 -5.35
N PHE A 69 -2.83 -4.15 -4.86
CA PHE A 69 -1.77 -3.24 -4.48
C PHE A 69 -1.74 -2.98 -2.98
N PHE A 70 -0.54 -3.05 -2.40
CA PHE A 70 -0.30 -2.78 -0.98
C PHE A 70 0.43 -1.46 -0.73
N SER A 71 0.84 -0.77 -1.79
CA SER A 71 1.53 0.52 -1.72
C SER A 71 1.36 1.35 -2.99
N PRO A 72 1.49 2.68 -2.90
CA PRO A 72 1.50 3.56 -4.08
C PRO A 72 2.60 3.22 -5.09
N SER A 73 3.75 2.72 -4.61
CA SER A 73 4.86 2.34 -5.48
C SER A 73 4.50 1.19 -6.43
N GLY A 74 3.57 0.30 -6.02
CA GLY A 74 3.06 -0.76 -6.90
C GLY A 74 2.33 -0.19 -8.13
N ILE A 75 1.51 0.84 -7.94
CA ILE A 75 0.80 1.52 -9.03
C ILE A 75 1.81 2.21 -9.96
N SER A 76 2.79 2.92 -9.39
CA SER A 76 3.85 3.56 -10.18
C SER A 76 4.66 2.53 -10.98
N SER A 77 4.93 1.36 -10.39
CA SER A 77 5.63 0.27 -11.06
C SER A 77 4.81 -0.31 -12.21
N LEU A 78 3.50 -0.52 -12.00
CA LEU A 78 2.59 -0.96 -13.07
C LEU A 78 2.66 0.00 -14.27
N LEU A 79 2.46 1.29 -14.04
CA LEU A 79 2.42 2.29 -15.11
C LEU A 79 3.79 2.50 -15.77
N LYS A 80 4.89 2.32 -15.02
CA LYS A 80 6.24 2.36 -15.58
C LYS A 80 6.49 1.19 -16.54
N ASN A 81 6.10 -0.02 -16.14
CA ASN A 81 6.32 -1.24 -16.94
C ASN A 81 5.31 -1.37 -18.10
N PHE A 82 4.09 -0.87 -17.90
CA PHE A 82 3.00 -0.92 -18.88
C PHE A 82 2.44 0.50 -19.13
N PRO A 83 3.17 1.36 -19.89
CA PRO A 83 2.74 2.76 -20.09
C PRO A 83 1.37 2.90 -20.80
N ASN A 84 0.98 1.89 -21.55
CA ASN A 84 -0.30 1.84 -22.27
C ASN A 84 -1.33 0.96 -21.56
N PHE A 85 -1.13 0.69 -20.25
CA PHE A 85 -2.06 -0.13 -19.47
C PHE A 85 -3.47 0.43 -19.54
N LYS A 86 -4.40 -0.43 -19.93
CA LYS A 86 -5.84 -0.17 -19.89
C LYS A 86 -6.46 -1.17 -18.96
N GLN A 87 -7.17 -0.69 -17.97
CA GLN A 87 -7.75 -1.55 -16.93
C GLN A 87 -8.85 -2.45 -17.49
N GLU A 88 -9.70 -1.93 -18.41
CA GLU A 88 -10.83 -2.67 -19.00
C GLU A 88 -11.62 -3.42 -17.91
N ASP A 89 -11.70 -4.76 -17.99
CA ASP A 89 -12.42 -5.60 -17.04
C ASP A 89 -11.58 -6.06 -15.83
N ILE A 90 -10.27 -5.78 -15.83
CA ILE A 90 -9.37 -6.12 -14.73
C ILE A 90 -9.83 -5.43 -13.46
N LYS A 91 -10.01 -6.19 -12.38
CA LYS A 91 -10.38 -5.64 -11.08
C LYS A 91 -9.14 -5.13 -10.35
N ILE A 92 -9.29 -4.06 -9.61
CA ILE A 92 -8.21 -3.51 -8.78
C ILE A 92 -8.62 -3.50 -7.33
N GLY A 93 -7.82 -4.20 -6.51
CA GLY A 93 -7.88 -4.16 -5.06
C GLY A 93 -6.73 -3.36 -4.48
N CYS A 94 -6.95 -2.65 -3.37
CA CYS A 94 -5.87 -1.98 -2.66
C CYS A 94 -6.01 -2.07 -1.13
N PHE A 95 -4.85 -2.03 -0.45
CA PHE A 95 -4.78 -1.97 0.99
C PHE A 95 -4.26 -0.61 1.46
N GLY A 96 -5.08 0.06 2.26
CA GLY A 96 -4.76 1.34 2.87
C GLY A 96 -5.17 2.57 2.05
N PRO A 97 -5.54 3.66 2.75
CA PRO A 97 -6.11 4.86 2.12
C PRO A 97 -5.11 5.58 1.20
N THR A 98 -3.81 5.52 1.50
CA THR A 98 -2.77 6.12 0.66
C THR A 98 -2.66 5.40 -0.69
N THR A 99 -2.80 4.07 -0.67
CA THR A 99 -2.80 3.24 -1.89
C THR A 99 -4.09 3.48 -2.69
N ALA A 100 -5.24 3.55 -2.02
CA ALA A 100 -6.53 3.87 -2.66
C ALA A 100 -6.49 5.23 -3.37
N LYS A 101 -5.90 6.25 -2.72
CA LYS A 101 -5.70 7.55 -3.32
C LYS A 101 -4.84 7.47 -4.59
N ALA A 102 -3.73 6.75 -4.55
CA ALA A 102 -2.83 6.59 -5.69
C ALA A 102 -3.50 5.87 -6.89
N VAL A 103 -4.35 4.86 -6.63
CA VAL A 103 -5.16 4.19 -7.69
C VAL A 103 -6.07 5.21 -8.38
N LYS A 104 -6.80 6.03 -7.60
CA LYS A 104 -7.72 7.06 -8.12
C LYS A 104 -6.98 8.16 -8.88
N GLU A 105 -5.84 8.63 -8.37
CA GLU A 105 -5.00 9.64 -9.03
C GLU A 105 -4.40 9.15 -10.35
N ALA A 106 -4.16 7.85 -10.46
CA ALA A 106 -3.75 7.20 -11.70
C ALA A 106 -4.89 7.03 -12.73
N GLY A 107 -6.12 7.49 -12.42
CA GLY A 107 -7.29 7.35 -13.28
C GLY A 107 -7.83 5.92 -13.36
N LEU A 108 -7.46 5.04 -12.43
CA LEU A 108 -7.88 3.65 -12.40
C LEU A 108 -9.13 3.48 -11.52
N ARG A 109 -9.98 2.51 -11.89
CA ARG A 109 -11.15 2.13 -11.13
C ARG A 109 -10.72 1.27 -9.94
N LEU A 110 -11.17 1.61 -8.74
CA LEU A 110 -10.94 0.84 -7.53
C LEU A 110 -12.17 -0.04 -7.25
N ASP A 111 -12.00 -1.35 -7.30
CA ASP A 111 -13.07 -2.32 -7.13
C ASP A 111 -13.14 -2.89 -5.70
N VAL A 112 -11.98 -3.03 -5.02
CA VAL A 112 -11.87 -3.57 -3.66
C VAL A 112 -10.96 -2.69 -2.82
N GLU A 113 -11.46 -2.17 -1.71
CA GLU A 113 -10.69 -1.37 -0.75
C GLU A 113 -10.66 -2.05 0.63
N ALA A 114 -9.46 -2.17 1.20
CA ALA A 114 -9.22 -2.65 2.55
C ALA A 114 -8.21 -1.72 3.27
N PRO A 115 -8.22 -1.64 4.62
CA PRO A 115 -9.17 -2.28 5.52
C PRO A 115 -10.49 -1.54 5.60
N THR A 116 -11.57 -2.30 5.81
CA THR A 116 -12.88 -1.77 6.22
C THR A 116 -13.31 -2.40 7.54
N PRO A 117 -14.33 -1.89 8.24
CA PRO A 117 -14.85 -2.54 9.45
C PRO A 117 -15.25 -3.99 9.23
N GLU A 118 -15.82 -4.32 8.07
CA GLU A 118 -16.27 -5.67 7.70
C GLU A 118 -15.12 -6.54 7.17
N ALA A 119 -14.06 -5.90 6.64
CA ALA A 119 -12.92 -6.57 6.03
C ALA A 119 -11.59 -5.93 6.49
N PRO A 120 -11.10 -6.27 7.68
CA PRO A 120 -9.90 -5.66 8.25
C PRO A 120 -8.60 -6.10 7.56
N SER A 121 -8.65 -7.08 6.66
CA SER A 121 -7.51 -7.56 5.87
C SER A 121 -7.87 -7.63 4.38
N MET A 122 -6.84 -7.65 3.52
CA MET A 122 -7.05 -7.82 2.08
C MET A 122 -7.69 -9.18 1.77
N THR A 123 -7.32 -10.24 2.46
CA THR A 123 -7.93 -11.57 2.28
C THR A 123 -9.42 -11.57 2.60
N ALA A 124 -9.82 -10.93 3.70
CA ALA A 124 -11.24 -10.79 4.04
C ALA A 124 -12.01 -9.95 2.99
N ALA A 125 -11.40 -8.87 2.48
CA ALA A 125 -12.00 -8.03 1.46
C ALA A 125 -12.20 -8.79 0.14
N LEU A 126 -11.20 -9.55 -0.28
CA LEU A 126 -11.28 -10.40 -1.48
C LEU A 126 -12.34 -11.50 -1.32
N GLU A 127 -12.41 -12.14 -0.16
CA GLU A 127 -13.43 -13.15 0.11
C GLU A 127 -14.85 -12.57 -0.01
N LEU A 128 -15.10 -11.40 0.58
CA LEU A 128 -16.40 -10.73 0.48
C LEU A 128 -16.72 -10.35 -0.97
N TYR A 129 -15.73 -9.80 -1.69
CA TYR A 129 -15.89 -9.43 -3.08
C TYR A 129 -16.25 -10.64 -3.95
N LEU A 130 -15.50 -11.73 -3.85
CA LEU A 130 -15.73 -12.95 -4.63
C LEU A 130 -17.08 -13.59 -4.30
N LYS A 131 -17.50 -13.64 -3.04
CA LYS A 131 -18.82 -14.13 -2.65
C LYS A 131 -19.96 -13.32 -3.29
N LYS A 132 -19.80 -12.00 -3.38
CA LYS A 132 -20.76 -11.10 -4.00
C LYS A 132 -20.87 -11.35 -5.50
N GLU A 133 -19.73 -11.44 -6.20
CA GLU A 133 -19.68 -11.71 -7.63
C GLU A 133 -20.28 -13.09 -7.99
N MET A 134 -19.90 -14.13 -7.25
CA MET A 134 -20.43 -15.50 -7.45
C MET A 134 -21.94 -15.58 -7.14
N GLY A 135 -22.42 -14.81 -6.16
CA GLY A 135 -23.84 -14.72 -5.83
C GLY A 135 -24.66 -14.00 -6.89
N SER A 136 -24.07 -13.01 -7.56
CA SER A 136 -24.69 -12.27 -8.65
C SER A 136 -24.82 -13.11 -9.91
N ASN A 137 -23.81 -13.90 -10.25
CA ASN A 137 -23.83 -14.79 -11.41
C ASN A 137 -24.87 -15.92 -11.31
N LYS A 138 -25.21 -16.38 -10.10
CA LYS A 138 -26.29 -17.37 -9.91
C LYS A 138 -27.69 -16.81 -10.13
N LYS A 139 -27.90 -15.49 -10.07
CA LYS A 139 -29.19 -14.85 -10.31
C LYS A 139 -29.48 -14.53 -11.79
N ASN A 140 -28.45 -14.44 -12.61
CA ASN A 140 -28.58 -14.10 -14.03
C ASN A 140 -28.58 -15.32 -14.97
N GLY A 141 -28.56 -16.53 -14.42
CA GLY A 141 -28.57 -17.81 -15.15
C GLY A 141 -29.88 -18.58 -15.03
N LYS A 142 -31.04 -17.85 -15.06
CA LYS A 142 -32.38 -18.46 -15.20
C LYS A 142 -33.11 -17.83 -16.38
#